data_3e5e68fc53a9541217187faea540a3e5
#
_entry.id   3e5e68fc53a9541217187faea540a3e5
#
_cell.length_a   1.000
_cell.length_b   1.000
_cell.length_c   1.000
_cell.angle_alpha   90.00
_cell.angle_beta   90.00
_cell.angle_gamma   90.00
#
_symmetry.space_group_name_H-M   'P 1'
#
loop_
_entity.id
_entity.type
_entity.pdbx_description
1 polymer ?
#
loop_
_entity_poly.entity_id
_entity_poly.type
_entity_poly.pdbx_seq_one_letter_code
_entity_poly.pdbx_strand_id
1 'polypeptide(L)'
;MSQQDLINSIVREVLAELGNGGSAAAPSKAVASGKLDHTKDYPLAKLHPELVKTPSGKSLEDITLEDVLNGKIGPNDIRITAQTLEYQAQIGESVGRPQFAANLRRAAEMTRVPDERILEMYNALRPNRSTKAELLAIADELESKFDAQICAGFVREAADVYERRDVLRKD
;
A
#
# COMPACT_ATOMS: atom_id res chain seq x y z
N MET A 1 -2.21 -3.03 -55.35
CA MET A 1 -1.80 -2.78 -53.97
C MET A 1 -0.36 -2.28 -54.00
N SER A 2 -0.10 -1.12 -53.49
CA SER A 2 1.26 -0.61 -53.44
C SER A 2 2.04 -1.30 -52.31
N GLN A 3 3.37 -1.36 -52.44
CA GLN A 3 4.26 -1.92 -51.42
C GLN A 3 4.06 -1.22 -50.05
N GLN A 4 3.67 0.03 -50.08
CA GLN A 4 3.35 0.85 -48.92
C GLN A 4 2.06 0.40 -48.22
N ASP A 5 1.06 -0.03 -48.97
CA ASP A 5 -0.21 -0.52 -48.40
C ASP A 5 -0.02 -1.87 -47.70
N LEU A 6 0.89 -2.70 -48.23
CA LEU A 6 1.24 -3.97 -47.61
C LEU A 6 2.00 -3.78 -46.30
N ILE A 7 2.95 -2.86 -46.28
CA ILE A 7 3.71 -2.53 -45.06
C ILE A 7 2.78 -1.95 -43.98
N ASN A 8 1.88 -1.06 -44.35
CA ASN A 8 0.93 -0.48 -43.42
C ASN A 8 -0.08 -1.51 -42.85
N SER A 9 -0.45 -2.51 -43.68
CA SER A 9 -1.31 -3.63 -43.24
C SER A 9 -0.58 -4.52 -42.23
N ILE A 10 0.66 -4.91 -42.50
CA ILE A 10 1.49 -5.73 -41.60
C ILE A 10 1.78 -4.99 -40.29
N VAL A 11 2.10 -3.71 -40.33
CA VAL A 11 2.33 -2.90 -39.14
C VAL A 11 1.07 -2.83 -38.26
N ARG A 12 -0.12 -2.68 -38.86
CA ARG A 12 -1.38 -2.70 -38.11
C ARG A 12 -1.69 -4.06 -37.53
N GLU A 13 -1.39 -5.13 -38.21
CA GLU A 13 -1.62 -6.50 -37.75
C GLU A 13 -0.68 -6.86 -36.60
N VAL A 14 0.61 -6.51 -36.70
CA VAL A 14 1.60 -6.70 -35.64
C VAL A 14 1.29 -5.83 -34.42
N LEU A 15 0.84 -4.58 -34.60
CA LEU A 15 0.40 -3.74 -33.48
C LEU A 15 -0.89 -4.27 -32.81
N ALA A 16 -1.78 -4.89 -33.57
CA ALA A 16 -2.98 -5.54 -33.04
C ALA A 16 -2.63 -6.81 -32.25
N GLU A 17 -1.65 -7.61 -32.71
CA GLU A 17 -1.18 -8.80 -32.00
C GLU A 17 -0.34 -8.44 -30.76
N LEU A 18 0.54 -7.43 -30.82
CA LEU A 18 1.28 -6.94 -29.67
C LEU A 18 0.37 -6.25 -28.63
N GLY A 19 -0.74 -5.65 -29.06
CA GLY A 19 -1.78 -5.13 -28.19
C GLY A 19 -2.64 -6.22 -27.54
N ASN A 20 -2.66 -7.44 -28.10
CA ASN A 20 -3.50 -8.55 -27.61
C ASN A 20 -2.71 -9.62 -26.85
N GLY A 21 -1.39 -9.46 -26.72
CA GLY A 21 -0.49 -10.36 -25.98
C GLY A 21 -0.37 -10.04 -24.48
N GLY A 22 -1.07 -9.04 -23.98
CA GLY A 22 -1.33 -8.82 -22.57
C GLY A 22 -2.68 -9.43 -22.23
N SER A 23 -2.70 -10.41 -21.34
CA SER A 23 -3.94 -10.87 -20.71
C SER A 23 -4.79 -9.64 -20.39
N ALA A 24 -5.88 -9.48 -21.14
CA ALA A 24 -6.85 -8.44 -20.88
C ALA A 24 -7.46 -8.75 -19.49
N ALA A 25 -6.87 -8.17 -18.45
CA ALA A 25 -7.64 -7.85 -17.27
C ALA A 25 -8.86 -7.10 -17.80
N ALA A 26 -10.05 -7.67 -17.60
CA ALA A 26 -11.30 -7.00 -17.89
C ALA A 26 -11.19 -5.56 -17.38
N PRO A 27 -11.73 -4.57 -18.12
CA PRO A 27 -11.65 -3.19 -17.67
C PRO A 27 -12.26 -3.17 -16.27
N SER A 28 -11.42 -3.02 -15.27
CA SER A 28 -11.85 -2.69 -13.93
C SER A 28 -12.73 -1.48 -14.14
N LYS A 29 -14.02 -1.60 -13.84
CA LYS A 29 -14.90 -0.43 -13.78
C LYS A 29 -14.15 0.57 -12.93
N ALA A 30 -13.62 1.61 -13.55
CA ALA A 30 -13.00 2.70 -12.84
C ALA A 30 -14.02 3.08 -11.77
N VAL A 31 -13.68 2.91 -10.52
CA VAL A 31 -14.47 3.41 -9.42
C VAL A 31 -14.64 4.89 -9.76
N ALA A 32 -15.87 5.29 -10.02
CA ALA A 32 -16.21 6.67 -10.32
C ALA A 32 -15.46 7.52 -9.28
N SER A 33 -14.82 8.59 -9.69
CA SER A 33 -13.85 9.44 -8.98
C SER A 33 -14.36 10.07 -7.67
N GLY A 34 -15.05 9.29 -6.84
CA GLY A 34 -15.61 9.65 -5.54
C GLY A 34 -14.93 8.87 -4.41
N LYS A 35 -14.81 9.48 -3.24
CA LYS A 35 -14.45 8.76 -2.02
C LYS A 35 -15.43 7.63 -1.76
N LEU A 36 -14.94 6.49 -1.27
CA LEU A 36 -15.77 5.37 -0.85
C LEU A 36 -16.60 5.75 0.38
N ASP A 37 -17.84 5.27 0.42
CA ASP A 37 -18.82 5.56 1.47
C ASP A 37 -19.36 4.27 2.09
N HIS A 38 -19.46 4.24 3.43
CA HIS A 38 -19.87 3.04 4.17
C HIS A 38 -21.25 2.52 3.80
N THR A 39 -22.17 3.39 3.37
CA THR A 39 -23.53 2.99 3.04
C THR A 39 -23.65 2.24 1.72
N LYS A 40 -22.66 2.44 0.81
CA LYS A 40 -22.67 1.91 -0.55
C LYS A 40 -21.56 0.88 -0.78
N ASP A 41 -20.42 1.05 -0.08
CA ASP A 41 -19.17 0.35 -0.41
C ASP A 41 -18.69 -0.60 0.70
N TYR A 42 -19.39 -0.67 1.85
CA TYR A 42 -19.05 -1.58 2.93
C TYR A 42 -20.04 -2.77 3.03
N PRO A 43 -19.59 -4.00 3.19
CA PRO A 43 -18.18 -4.47 3.30
C PRO A 43 -17.45 -4.49 1.96
N LEU A 44 -16.27 -3.87 1.91
CA LEU A 44 -15.48 -3.68 0.69
C LEU A 44 -15.24 -5.01 -0.07
N ALA A 45 -14.81 -6.05 0.63
CA ALA A 45 -14.53 -7.36 0.03
C ALA A 45 -15.77 -8.04 -0.59
N LYS A 46 -16.99 -7.66 -0.17
CA LYS A 46 -18.24 -8.22 -0.68
C LYS A 46 -18.83 -7.41 -1.83
N LEU A 47 -18.79 -6.06 -1.71
CA LEU A 47 -19.42 -5.17 -2.68
C LEU A 47 -18.46 -4.77 -3.81
N HIS A 48 -17.15 -4.69 -3.48
CA HIS A 48 -16.08 -4.29 -4.40
C HIS A 48 -14.86 -5.22 -4.29
N PRO A 49 -15.02 -6.55 -4.54
CA PRO A 49 -13.91 -7.49 -4.47
C PRO A 49 -12.76 -7.15 -5.42
N GLU A 50 -13.09 -6.49 -6.54
CA GLU A 50 -12.11 -6.02 -7.54
C GLU A 50 -11.12 -4.98 -6.99
N LEU A 51 -11.47 -4.27 -5.91
CA LEU A 51 -10.61 -3.29 -5.24
C LEU A 51 -9.65 -3.93 -4.22
N VAL A 52 -9.95 -5.16 -3.79
CA VAL A 52 -9.15 -5.87 -2.79
C VAL A 52 -8.22 -6.84 -3.51
N LYS A 53 -6.99 -6.41 -3.73
CA LYS A 53 -5.96 -7.20 -4.42
C LYS A 53 -4.71 -7.33 -3.58
N THR A 54 -4.01 -8.44 -3.80
CA THR A 54 -2.68 -8.66 -3.23
C THR A 54 -1.62 -7.80 -3.94
N PRO A 55 -0.41 -7.65 -3.39
CA PRO A 55 0.68 -6.97 -4.08
C PRO A 55 1.04 -7.60 -5.43
N SER A 56 0.80 -8.91 -5.61
CA SER A 56 0.98 -9.63 -6.88
C SER A 56 -0.22 -9.51 -7.83
N GLY A 57 -1.26 -8.75 -7.46
CA GLY A 57 -2.44 -8.52 -8.30
C GLY A 57 -3.51 -9.61 -8.23
N LYS A 58 -3.33 -10.64 -7.40
CA LYS A 58 -4.33 -11.71 -7.20
C LYS A 58 -5.57 -11.16 -6.49
N SER A 59 -6.73 -11.70 -6.84
CA SER A 59 -8.00 -11.41 -6.16
C SER A 59 -8.14 -12.24 -4.88
N LEU A 60 -9.15 -11.94 -4.07
CA LEU A 60 -9.46 -12.76 -2.88
C LEU A 60 -9.87 -14.18 -3.26
N GLU A 61 -10.51 -14.38 -4.40
CA GLU A 61 -10.96 -15.68 -4.89
C GLU A 61 -9.80 -16.57 -5.37
N ASP A 62 -8.68 -15.93 -5.78
CA ASP A 62 -7.46 -16.65 -6.19
C ASP A 62 -6.67 -17.22 -4.99
N ILE A 63 -7.02 -16.82 -3.75
CA ILE A 63 -6.34 -17.27 -2.54
C ILE A 63 -7.10 -18.44 -1.95
N THR A 64 -6.73 -19.65 -2.34
CA THR A 64 -7.34 -20.89 -1.86
C THR A 64 -6.40 -21.67 -0.94
N LEU A 65 -6.96 -22.48 -0.04
CA LEU A 65 -6.16 -23.36 0.82
C LEU A 65 -5.33 -24.34 -0.01
N GLU A 66 -5.88 -24.84 -1.10
CA GLU A 66 -5.18 -25.76 -2.00
C GLU A 66 -3.93 -25.11 -2.60
N ASP A 67 -4.02 -23.85 -3.05
CA ASP A 67 -2.89 -23.14 -3.64
C ASP A 67 -1.83 -22.76 -2.59
N VAL A 68 -2.23 -22.53 -1.34
CA VAL A 68 -1.29 -22.38 -0.22
C VAL A 68 -0.55 -23.69 0.04
N LEU A 69 -1.26 -24.81 0.11
CA LEU A 69 -0.65 -26.13 0.35
C LEU A 69 0.26 -26.56 -0.80
N ASN A 70 -0.08 -26.19 -2.03
CA ASN A 70 0.73 -26.46 -3.22
C ASN A 70 1.89 -25.46 -3.40
N GLY A 71 2.08 -24.51 -2.51
CA GLY A 71 3.16 -23.52 -2.56
C GLY A 71 3.00 -22.44 -3.65
N LYS A 72 1.82 -22.32 -4.29
CA LYS A 72 1.54 -21.28 -5.29
C LYS A 72 1.23 -19.93 -4.65
N ILE A 73 0.75 -19.94 -3.40
CA ILE A 73 0.47 -18.77 -2.58
C ILE A 73 1.47 -18.72 -1.44
N GLY A 74 2.26 -17.66 -1.37
CA GLY A 74 3.25 -17.46 -0.33
C GLY A 74 2.86 -16.30 0.62
N PRO A 75 3.67 -16.06 1.67
CA PRO A 75 3.40 -14.99 2.64
C PRO A 75 3.25 -13.59 2.00
N ASN A 76 3.96 -13.33 0.90
CA ASN A 76 3.87 -12.06 0.19
C ASN A 76 2.54 -11.87 -0.55
N ASP A 77 1.89 -12.96 -0.93
CA ASP A 77 0.60 -12.90 -1.62
C ASP A 77 -0.56 -12.57 -0.69
N ILE A 78 -0.40 -12.75 0.62
CA ILE A 78 -1.43 -12.44 1.63
C ILE A 78 -1.20 -11.10 2.33
N ARG A 79 -0.21 -10.32 1.91
CA ARG A 79 0.02 -8.96 2.44
C ARG A 79 -1.05 -8.01 1.94
N ILE A 80 -1.49 -7.11 2.83
CA ILE A 80 -2.37 -6.02 2.45
C ILE A 80 -1.61 -4.95 1.65
N THR A 81 -2.27 -4.34 0.68
CA THR A 81 -1.70 -3.22 -0.08
C THR A 81 -2.01 -1.87 0.56
N ALA A 82 -1.14 -0.88 0.32
CA ALA A 82 -1.39 0.51 0.73
C ALA A 82 -2.73 1.04 0.19
N GLN A 83 -3.08 0.65 -1.04
CA GLN A 83 -4.34 1.06 -1.67
C GLN A 83 -5.57 0.50 -0.96
N THR A 84 -5.54 -0.77 -0.56
CA THR A 84 -6.65 -1.37 0.21
C THR A 84 -6.82 -0.69 1.56
N LEU A 85 -5.72 -0.33 2.23
CA LEU A 85 -5.75 0.42 3.49
C LEU A 85 -6.32 1.83 3.31
N GLU A 86 -6.00 2.51 2.19
CA GLU A 86 -6.59 3.82 1.88
C GLU A 86 -8.10 3.71 1.62
N TYR A 87 -8.58 2.69 0.90
CA TYR A 87 -10.01 2.45 0.74
C TYR A 87 -10.73 2.24 2.07
N GLN A 88 -10.13 1.47 2.97
CA GLN A 88 -10.67 1.28 4.32
C GLN A 88 -10.63 2.57 5.14
N ALA A 89 -9.62 3.42 4.95
CA ALA A 89 -9.55 4.74 5.60
C ALA A 89 -10.68 5.65 5.13
N GLN A 90 -10.99 5.69 3.83
CA GLN A 90 -12.10 6.47 3.29
C GLN A 90 -13.45 6.01 3.87
N ILE A 91 -13.67 4.71 3.96
CA ILE A 91 -14.85 4.15 4.62
C ILE A 91 -14.89 4.57 6.10
N GLY A 92 -13.76 4.49 6.81
CA GLY A 92 -13.63 4.95 8.19
C GLY A 92 -13.97 6.44 8.38
N GLU A 93 -13.56 7.29 7.46
CA GLU A 93 -13.93 8.72 7.45
C GLU A 93 -15.43 8.92 7.23
N SER A 94 -16.02 8.18 6.30
CA SER A 94 -17.46 8.29 5.99
C SER A 94 -18.36 7.90 7.17
N VAL A 95 -17.85 7.09 8.10
CA VAL A 95 -18.53 6.72 9.38
C VAL A 95 -18.24 7.72 10.50
N GLY A 96 -17.49 8.79 10.23
CA GLY A 96 -17.10 9.77 11.25
C GLY A 96 -16.00 9.28 12.20
N ARG A 97 -15.11 8.39 11.77
CA ARG A 97 -13.98 7.86 12.55
C ARG A 97 -12.61 8.34 12.01
N PRO A 98 -12.30 9.64 12.07
CA PRO A 98 -11.10 10.19 11.46
C PRO A 98 -9.80 9.64 12.07
N GLN A 99 -9.78 9.34 13.37
CA GLN A 99 -8.60 8.77 14.03
C GLN A 99 -8.31 7.34 13.53
N PHE A 100 -9.34 6.56 13.30
CA PHE A 100 -9.21 5.24 12.71
C PHE A 100 -8.67 5.33 11.27
N ALA A 101 -9.20 6.24 10.47
CA ALA A 101 -8.71 6.49 9.12
C ALA A 101 -7.23 6.94 9.11
N ALA A 102 -6.83 7.83 10.02
CA ALA A 102 -5.45 8.25 10.17
C ALA A 102 -4.51 7.07 10.53
N ASN A 103 -4.97 6.14 11.37
CA ASN A 103 -4.22 4.92 11.68
C ASN A 103 -4.03 4.02 10.45
N LEU A 104 -5.07 3.84 9.64
CA LEU A 104 -4.99 3.05 8.40
C LEU A 104 -4.03 3.69 7.39
N ARG A 105 -3.99 5.01 7.26
CA ARG A 105 -3.04 5.72 6.40
C ARG A 105 -1.59 5.57 6.87
N ARG A 106 -1.35 5.61 8.19
CA ARG A 106 -0.01 5.29 8.73
C ARG A 106 0.38 3.85 8.39
N ALA A 107 -0.55 2.90 8.55
CA ALA A 107 -0.31 1.51 8.17
C ALA A 107 -0.04 1.38 6.66
N ALA A 108 -0.72 2.15 5.81
CA ALA A 108 -0.48 2.17 4.37
C ALA A 108 0.95 2.63 4.01
N GLU A 109 1.47 3.64 4.69
CA GLU A 109 2.86 4.06 4.52
C GLU A 109 3.86 2.97 4.95
N MET A 110 3.58 2.28 6.06
CA MET A 110 4.44 1.22 6.58
C MET A 110 4.54 0.00 5.64
N THR A 111 3.56 -0.24 4.77
CA THR A 111 3.64 -1.34 3.79
C THR A 111 4.82 -1.21 2.81
N ARG A 112 5.40 -0.01 2.68
CA ARG A 112 6.55 0.27 1.82
C ARG A 112 7.90 0.03 2.50
N VAL A 113 7.91 -0.10 3.83
CA VAL A 113 9.11 -0.26 4.63
C VAL A 113 9.39 -1.76 4.81
N PRO A 114 10.64 -2.23 4.64
CA PRO A 114 11.00 -3.63 4.90
C PRO A 114 10.69 -4.03 6.36
N ASP A 115 10.23 -5.27 6.56
CA ASP A 115 9.81 -5.77 7.88
C ASP A 115 10.90 -5.66 8.94
N GLU A 116 12.14 -6.03 8.60
CA GLU A 116 13.29 -5.94 9.49
C GLU A 116 13.51 -4.48 9.94
N ARG A 117 13.39 -3.53 8.99
CA ARG A 117 13.57 -2.12 9.30
C ARG A 117 12.46 -1.57 10.20
N ILE A 118 11.21 -2.03 10.01
CA ILE A 118 10.11 -1.68 10.92
C ILE A 118 10.39 -2.15 12.34
N LEU A 119 10.91 -3.37 12.50
CA LEU A 119 11.25 -3.91 13.82
C LEU A 119 12.39 -3.12 14.49
N GLU A 120 13.40 -2.69 13.73
CA GLU A 120 14.47 -1.83 14.23
C GLU A 120 13.92 -0.47 14.69
N MET A 121 13.09 0.18 13.86
CA MET A 121 12.43 1.45 14.20
C MET A 121 11.54 1.31 15.43
N TYR A 122 10.78 0.22 15.53
CA TYR A 122 9.98 -0.08 16.72
C TYR A 122 10.83 -0.19 17.98
N ASN A 123 11.98 -0.87 17.91
CA ASN A 123 12.91 -0.97 19.03
C ASN A 123 13.54 0.38 19.38
N ALA A 124 13.90 1.18 18.37
CA ALA A 124 14.46 2.51 18.56
C ALA A 124 13.48 3.49 19.25
N LEU A 125 12.18 3.35 18.96
CA LEU A 125 11.10 4.16 19.55
C LEU A 125 10.73 3.74 20.98
N ARG A 126 11.37 2.70 21.54
CA ARG A 126 11.15 2.39 22.97
C ARG A 126 11.89 3.39 23.86
N PRO A 127 11.33 3.77 25.03
CA PRO A 127 11.98 4.69 25.95
C PRO A 127 13.42 4.28 26.29
N ASN A 128 14.30 5.26 26.38
CA ASN A 128 15.72 5.13 26.71
C ASN A 128 16.54 4.26 25.72
N ARG A 129 16.09 4.11 24.49
CA ARG A 129 16.80 3.34 23.46
C ARG A 129 17.55 4.20 22.45
N SER A 130 17.05 5.38 22.18
CA SER A 130 17.62 6.26 21.16
C SER A 130 17.80 7.67 21.67
N THR A 131 18.79 8.36 21.11
CA THR A 131 18.96 9.80 21.22
C THR A 131 17.96 10.54 20.34
N LYS A 132 17.77 11.83 20.54
CA LYS A 132 16.92 12.66 19.66
C LYS A 132 17.41 12.64 18.21
N ALA A 133 18.74 12.72 18.01
CA ALA A 133 19.34 12.71 16.69
C ALA A 133 19.05 11.40 15.91
N GLU A 134 19.12 10.26 16.59
CA GLU A 134 18.79 8.97 15.98
C GLU A 134 17.32 8.86 15.60
N LEU A 135 16.39 9.37 16.41
CA LEU A 135 14.97 9.40 16.08
C LEU A 135 14.69 10.32 14.89
N LEU A 136 15.33 11.49 14.83
CA LEU A 136 15.20 12.40 13.69
C LEU A 136 15.76 11.77 12.40
N ALA A 137 16.89 11.05 12.48
CA ALA A 137 17.43 10.31 11.33
C ALA A 137 16.47 9.22 10.81
N ILE A 138 15.75 8.53 11.72
CA ILE A 138 14.69 7.58 11.34
C ILE A 138 13.54 8.31 10.63
N ALA A 139 13.13 9.47 11.12
CA ALA A 139 12.08 10.27 10.47
C ALA A 139 12.49 10.71 9.06
N ASP A 140 13.72 11.17 8.89
CA ASP A 140 14.25 11.58 7.59
C ASP A 140 14.38 10.40 6.62
N GLU A 141 14.73 9.21 7.11
CA GLU A 141 14.74 7.99 6.32
C GLU A 141 13.33 7.59 5.87
N LEU A 142 12.33 7.62 6.76
CA LEU A 142 10.94 7.34 6.44
C LEU A 142 10.42 8.25 5.32
N GLU A 143 10.72 9.54 5.41
CA GLU A 143 10.30 10.52 4.43
C GLU A 143 11.03 10.36 3.08
N SER A 144 12.36 10.27 3.11
CA SER A 144 13.18 10.32 1.90
C SER A 144 13.23 9.01 1.11
N LYS A 145 13.26 7.85 1.79
CA LYS A 145 13.38 6.54 1.14
C LYS A 145 12.04 5.86 0.89
N PHE A 146 11.07 6.07 1.80
CA PHE A 146 9.83 5.29 1.79
C PHE A 146 8.59 6.14 1.49
N ASP A 147 8.77 7.46 1.28
CA ASP A 147 7.65 8.39 1.10
C ASP A 147 6.58 8.24 2.19
N ALA A 148 7.02 8.07 3.45
CA ALA A 148 6.21 7.81 4.62
C ALA A 148 6.12 9.06 5.51
N GLN A 149 5.50 10.12 5.00
CA GLN A 149 5.48 11.46 5.61
C GLN A 149 4.69 11.50 6.93
N ILE A 150 3.57 10.76 7.01
CA ILE A 150 2.75 10.71 8.22
C ILE A 150 3.52 9.98 9.33
N CYS A 151 4.17 8.87 8.99
CA CYS A 151 5.02 8.12 9.92
C CYS A 151 6.23 8.94 10.35
N ALA A 152 6.89 9.66 9.44
CA ALA A 152 8.01 10.56 9.75
C ALA A 152 7.58 11.67 10.73
N GLY A 153 6.44 12.31 10.47
CA GLY A 153 5.86 13.31 11.39
C GLY A 153 5.61 12.74 12.80
N PHE A 154 5.07 11.53 12.85
CA PHE A 154 4.82 10.85 14.13
C PHE A 154 6.13 10.55 14.90
N VAL A 155 7.20 10.15 14.21
CA VAL A 155 8.51 9.92 14.86
C VAL A 155 9.12 11.24 15.34
N ARG A 156 9.00 12.33 14.59
CA ARG A 156 9.47 13.66 15.02
C ARG A 156 8.72 14.14 16.28
N GLU A 157 7.39 13.96 16.30
CA GLU A 157 6.59 14.27 17.49
C GLU A 157 7.02 13.42 18.69
N ALA A 158 7.26 12.13 18.49
CA ALA A 158 7.76 11.24 19.54
C ALA A 158 9.12 11.71 20.09
N ALA A 159 10.05 12.14 19.23
CA ALA A 159 11.36 12.65 19.63
C ALA A 159 11.23 13.88 20.54
N ASP A 160 10.34 14.83 20.19
CA ASP A 160 10.08 16.03 21.00
C ASP A 160 9.39 15.70 22.33
N VAL A 161 8.46 14.74 22.33
CA VAL A 161 7.81 14.27 23.56
C VAL A 161 8.82 13.57 24.48
N TYR A 162 9.71 12.74 23.92
CA TYR A 162 10.72 12.02 24.69
C TYR A 162 11.74 12.95 25.32
N GLU A 163 12.14 14.02 24.62
CA GLU A 163 12.99 15.06 25.17
C GLU A 163 12.31 15.74 26.38
N ARG A 164 11.06 16.18 26.23
CA ARG A 164 10.29 16.83 27.31
C ARG A 164 10.06 15.93 28.53
N ARG A 165 9.97 14.61 28.32
CA ARG A 165 9.74 13.62 29.37
C ARG A 165 11.02 13.03 29.95
N ASP A 166 12.18 13.45 29.46
CA ASP A 166 13.50 12.93 29.86
C ASP A 166 13.60 11.39 29.72
N VAL A 167 13.10 10.86 28.61
CA VAL A 167 13.13 9.41 28.28
C VAL A 167 13.92 9.10 27.02
N LEU A 168 14.75 10.03 26.57
CA LEU A 168 15.78 9.77 25.56
C LEU A 168 16.96 9.02 26.19
N ARG A 169 17.69 8.25 25.36
CA ARG A 169 18.97 7.67 25.79
C ARG A 169 19.94 8.80 26.09
N LYS A 170 20.60 8.72 27.23
CA LYS A 170 21.70 9.60 27.65
C LYS A 170 22.99 8.89 27.31
N ASP A 171 23.82 9.51 26.47
CA ASP A 171 25.16 9.01 26.12
C ASP A 171 26.13 9.23 27.27
#